data_8e396a4bd1ef0ecf301e2d5b0c7ae566
#
_entry.id   8e396a4bd1ef0ecf301e2d5b0c7ae566
#
_cell.length_a   1.000
_cell.length_b   1.000
_cell.length_c   1.000
_cell.angle_alpha   90.00
_cell.angle_beta   90.00
_cell.angle_gamma   90.00
#
_symmetry.space_group_name_H-M   'P 1'
#
loop_
_entity.id
_entity.type
_entity.pdbx_description
1 polymer ?
#
loop_
_entity_poly.entity_id
_entity_poly.type
_entity_poly.pdbx_seq_one_letter_code
_entity_poly.pdbx_strand_id
1 'polypeptide(L)'
;MSAPHLHSGEPAFTLRAPVAPAIPLVCDSPHSGTTYPEDFGHAVPRALLRAAEDTHVEALWHAAPDVGATLLAAHFPRSYIDANRTLDDLDPALLEAPWPTPLAPSEKTRLGYGLIWRNVNATTPIYARKLPVAEVQRRIRRCYQPYHEALATAIEHTHAQFGAVWHLNLHSMPNNAYERLQIQSEHPLADFVLGDRDSTTCEPAFVDLVEQELKARGYTVARNNPYKGVQLIAQIGQPGRQRHSLQVEIRRPIYMDEVSRERSAQFDAVQRDLSGVLEAIARYLREHSAVRRSGSTAQPEFPQAAPVAPHAIAP
;
A
#
# COMPACT_ATOMS: atom_id res chain seq x y z
N MET A 1 -27.74 -9.90 1.23
CA MET A 1 -26.60 -10.80 0.91
C MET A 1 -25.66 -10.78 2.11
N SER A 2 -25.27 -11.95 2.64
CA SER A 2 -24.26 -12.01 3.72
C SER A 2 -22.93 -11.48 3.20
N ALA A 3 -22.33 -10.59 3.95
CA ALA A 3 -21.04 -10.01 3.59
C ALA A 3 -19.93 -11.09 3.64
N PRO A 4 -18.93 -11.03 2.75
CA PRO A 4 -17.84 -12.01 2.75
C PRO A 4 -17.08 -12.00 4.08
N HIS A 5 -16.83 -13.19 4.62
CA HIS A 5 -16.01 -13.43 5.80
C HIS A 5 -14.74 -14.15 5.39
N LEU A 6 -13.60 -13.75 5.95
CA LEU A 6 -12.31 -14.40 5.72
C LEU A 6 -12.23 -15.65 6.60
N HIS A 7 -12.49 -16.81 6.02
CA HIS A 7 -12.37 -18.10 6.71
C HIS A 7 -10.90 -18.50 6.94
N SER A 8 -10.68 -19.40 7.89
CA SER A 8 -9.36 -20.01 8.08
C SER A 8 -8.98 -20.83 6.83
N GLY A 9 -8.02 -20.34 6.04
CA GLY A 9 -7.58 -20.98 4.78
C GLY A 9 -7.75 -20.08 3.55
N GLU A 10 -8.51 -18.99 3.61
CA GLU A 10 -8.57 -18.02 2.52
C GLU A 10 -7.32 -17.13 2.50
N PRO A 11 -6.81 -16.77 1.30
CA PRO A 11 -5.64 -15.91 1.18
C PRO A 11 -5.92 -14.51 1.75
N ALA A 12 -4.91 -13.93 2.40
CA ALA A 12 -5.01 -12.58 2.95
C ALA A 12 -4.97 -11.47 1.88
N PHE A 13 -4.59 -11.80 0.66
CA PHE A 13 -4.42 -10.86 -0.45
C PHE A 13 -4.62 -11.54 -1.80
N THR A 14 -4.77 -10.74 -2.83
CA THR A 14 -4.60 -11.15 -4.23
C THR A 14 -3.32 -10.53 -4.79
N LEU A 15 -2.48 -11.34 -5.42
CA LEU A 15 -1.33 -10.90 -6.22
C LEU A 15 -1.63 -11.19 -7.69
N ARG A 16 -1.73 -10.14 -8.50
CA ARG A 16 -1.92 -10.23 -9.95
C ARG A 16 -0.60 -9.94 -10.64
N ALA A 17 -0.04 -10.96 -11.26
CA ALA A 17 1.18 -10.85 -12.06
C ALA A 17 0.93 -10.04 -13.36
N PRO A 18 1.97 -9.49 -14.00
CA PRO A 18 1.89 -8.86 -15.31
C PRO A 18 1.25 -9.78 -16.35
N VAL A 19 0.31 -9.25 -17.13
CA VAL A 19 -0.31 -9.92 -18.31
C VAL A 19 0.45 -9.51 -19.58
N ALA A 20 0.73 -8.22 -19.72
CA ALA A 20 1.62 -7.70 -20.76
C ALA A 20 3.10 -7.93 -20.40
N PRO A 21 4.06 -7.70 -21.35
CA PRO A 21 5.49 -7.74 -21.02
C PRO A 21 5.81 -6.88 -19.81
N ALA A 22 6.47 -7.48 -18.82
CA ALA A 22 6.72 -6.88 -17.52
C ALA A 22 7.49 -5.56 -17.62
N ILE A 23 7.13 -4.61 -16.77
CA ILE A 23 7.80 -3.33 -16.55
C ILE A 23 8.22 -3.22 -15.09
N PRO A 24 9.16 -2.31 -14.74
CA PRO A 24 9.63 -2.17 -13.36
C PRO A 24 8.63 -1.45 -12.44
N LEU A 25 7.35 -1.84 -12.47
CA LEU A 25 6.27 -1.25 -11.68
C LEU A 25 5.58 -2.30 -10.80
N VAL A 26 5.50 -2.00 -9.53
CA VAL A 26 4.71 -2.73 -8.53
C VAL A 26 3.69 -1.77 -7.93
N CYS A 27 2.43 -2.17 -7.92
CA CYS A 27 1.34 -1.43 -7.27
C CYS A 27 0.83 -2.25 -6.09
N ASP A 28 0.56 -1.60 -4.95
CA ASP A 28 -0.12 -2.24 -3.84
C ASP A 28 -1.29 -1.42 -3.30
N SER A 29 -2.35 -2.09 -2.87
CA SER A 29 -3.52 -1.51 -2.22
C SER A 29 -3.73 -2.17 -0.85
N PRO A 30 -3.11 -1.64 0.21
CA PRO A 30 -3.09 -2.28 1.53
C PRO A 30 -4.40 -2.13 2.30
N HIS A 31 -5.29 -1.22 1.88
CA HIS A 31 -6.47 -0.83 2.65
C HIS A 31 -7.80 -1.00 1.92
N SER A 32 -7.80 -1.57 0.73
CA SER A 32 -9.03 -1.83 -0.05
C SER A 32 -9.83 -3.05 0.43
N GLY A 33 -9.26 -3.84 1.34
CA GLY A 33 -9.87 -5.07 1.83
C GLY A 33 -11.18 -4.85 2.58
N THR A 34 -12.20 -5.62 2.20
CA THR A 34 -13.57 -5.57 2.73
C THR A 34 -14.02 -6.90 3.31
N THR A 35 -13.15 -7.91 3.34
CA THR A 35 -13.43 -9.23 3.89
C THR A 35 -13.08 -9.26 5.38
N TYR A 36 -14.12 -9.26 6.22
CA TYR A 36 -13.97 -9.17 7.68
C TYR A 36 -13.75 -10.57 8.27
N PRO A 37 -12.61 -10.80 8.97
CA PRO A 37 -12.37 -12.08 9.64
C PRO A 37 -13.43 -12.36 10.72
N GLU A 38 -13.87 -13.62 10.82
CA GLU A 38 -14.85 -14.05 11.84
C GLU A 38 -14.36 -13.80 13.27
N ASP A 39 -13.05 -13.89 13.47
CA ASP A 39 -12.38 -13.67 14.76
C ASP A 39 -12.08 -12.20 15.06
N PHE A 40 -12.64 -11.25 14.29
CA PHE A 40 -12.39 -9.81 14.54
C PHE A 40 -12.83 -9.39 15.95
N GLY A 41 -13.98 -9.85 16.38
CA GLY A 41 -14.46 -9.60 17.74
C GLY A 41 -14.73 -8.13 18.06
N HIS A 42 -15.14 -7.34 17.06
CA HIS A 42 -15.50 -5.92 17.22
C HIS A 42 -16.84 -5.73 17.94
N ALA A 43 -16.95 -4.67 18.74
CA ALA A 43 -18.16 -4.31 19.47
C ALA A 43 -19.02 -3.24 18.77
N VAL A 44 -18.51 -2.66 17.69
CA VAL A 44 -19.20 -1.61 16.92
C VAL A 44 -19.88 -2.19 15.68
N PRO A 45 -20.94 -1.54 15.14
CA PRO A 45 -21.52 -1.93 13.86
C PRO A 45 -20.47 -1.93 12.73
N ARG A 46 -20.52 -2.92 11.84
CA ARG A 46 -19.61 -3.05 10.69
C ARG A 46 -19.61 -1.78 9.81
N ALA A 47 -20.74 -1.10 9.67
CA ALA A 47 -20.84 0.14 8.90
C ALA A 47 -19.86 1.22 9.38
N LEU A 48 -19.61 1.30 10.70
CA LEU A 48 -18.61 2.24 11.23
C LEU A 48 -17.17 1.83 10.89
N LEU A 49 -16.87 0.52 10.92
CA LEU A 49 -15.55 0.01 10.53
C LEU A 49 -15.24 0.28 9.06
N ARG A 50 -16.26 0.15 8.20
CA ARG A 50 -16.15 0.41 6.77
C ARG A 50 -15.74 1.85 6.44
N ALA A 51 -15.98 2.80 7.33
CA ALA A 51 -15.52 4.19 7.15
C ALA A 51 -13.98 4.31 7.06
N ALA A 52 -13.24 3.30 7.53
CA ALA A 52 -11.78 3.22 7.44
C ALA A 52 -11.26 2.65 6.11
N GLU A 53 -12.10 1.92 5.37
CA GLU A 53 -11.71 1.23 4.14
C GLU A 53 -11.41 2.23 3.01
N ASP A 54 -10.41 1.88 2.21
CA ASP A 54 -10.16 2.50 0.89
C ASP A 54 -10.90 1.68 -0.19
N THR A 55 -12.22 1.52 0.02
CA THR A 55 -13.10 0.65 -0.77
C THR A 55 -12.96 0.96 -2.26
N HIS A 56 -12.85 -0.09 -3.10
CA HIS A 56 -12.71 -0.05 -4.57
C HIS A 56 -11.38 0.47 -5.13
N VAL A 57 -10.40 0.84 -4.31
CA VAL A 57 -9.11 1.37 -4.83
C VAL A 57 -8.42 0.35 -5.73
N GLU A 58 -8.38 -0.93 -5.36
CA GLU A 58 -7.80 -1.98 -6.20
C GLU A 58 -8.53 -2.15 -7.53
N ALA A 59 -9.86 -1.91 -7.53
CA ALA A 59 -10.66 -1.97 -8.74
C ALA A 59 -10.40 -0.77 -9.66
N LEU A 60 -10.14 0.42 -9.12
CA LEU A 60 -9.76 1.60 -9.91
C LEU A 60 -8.44 1.37 -10.68
N TRP A 61 -7.51 0.64 -10.08
CA TRP A 61 -6.20 0.36 -10.66
C TRP A 61 -6.09 -1.02 -11.32
N HIS A 62 -7.24 -1.64 -11.65
CA HIS A 62 -7.33 -3.00 -12.17
C HIS A 62 -6.50 -3.27 -13.42
N ALA A 63 -6.24 -2.24 -14.24
CA ALA A 63 -5.49 -2.33 -15.48
C ALA A 63 -3.95 -2.43 -15.28
N ALA A 64 -3.45 -2.34 -14.05
CA ALA A 64 -2.01 -2.40 -13.80
C ALA A 64 -1.34 -3.66 -14.39
N PRO A 65 -1.88 -4.88 -14.27
CA PRO A 65 -1.32 -6.06 -14.93
C PRO A 65 -1.33 -5.98 -16.46
N ASP A 66 -2.33 -5.32 -17.04
CA ASP A 66 -2.50 -5.23 -18.50
C ASP A 66 -1.45 -4.31 -19.14
N VAL A 67 -0.85 -3.40 -18.38
CA VAL A 67 0.28 -2.57 -18.83
C VAL A 67 1.65 -3.18 -18.47
N GLY A 68 1.67 -4.32 -17.77
CA GLY A 68 2.89 -5.04 -17.40
C GLY A 68 3.35 -4.82 -15.95
N ALA A 69 2.53 -4.22 -15.09
CA ALA A 69 2.80 -4.05 -13.66
C ALA A 69 2.31 -5.23 -12.82
N THR A 70 2.90 -5.42 -11.64
CA THR A 70 2.33 -6.30 -10.60
C THR A 70 1.32 -5.51 -9.76
N LEU A 71 0.19 -6.10 -9.39
CA LEU A 71 -0.79 -5.51 -8.48
C LEU A 71 -1.06 -6.44 -7.29
N LEU A 72 -0.80 -5.94 -6.09
CA LEU A 72 -1.10 -6.61 -4.81
C LEU A 72 -2.26 -5.88 -4.13
N ALA A 73 -3.28 -6.61 -3.65
CA ALA A 73 -4.41 -6.02 -2.93
C ALA A 73 -4.75 -6.83 -1.68
N ALA A 74 -4.83 -6.18 -0.52
CA ALA A 74 -5.24 -6.82 0.72
C ALA A 74 -6.74 -7.17 0.70
N HIS A 75 -7.10 -8.30 1.32
CA HIS A 75 -8.50 -8.70 1.52
C HIS A 75 -9.03 -8.27 2.89
N PHE A 76 -8.17 -8.21 3.89
CA PHE A 76 -8.54 -7.83 5.26
C PHE A 76 -8.68 -6.32 5.42
N PRO A 77 -9.62 -5.84 6.27
CA PRO A 77 -9.77 -4.41 6.53
C PRO A 77 -8.63 -3.90 7.40
N ARG A 78 -8.18 -2.68 7.13
CA ARG A 78 -7.12 -2.04 7.92
C ARG A 78 -7.46 -1.87 9.40
N SER A 79 -8.72 -1.83 9.76
CA SER A 79 -9.16 -1.76 11.15
C SER A 79 -8.92 -3.05 11.93
N TYR A 80 -8.79 -4.20 11.23
CA TYR A 80 -8.42 -5.50 11.82
C TYR A 80 -6.91 -5.59 12.06
N ILE A 81 -6.12 -5.25 11.05
CA ILE A 81 -4.67 -5.05 11.11
C ILE A 81 -4.23 -4.12 9.97
N ASP A 82 -3.45 -3.10 10.27
CA ASP A 82 -3.05 -2.10 9.27
C ASP A 82 -1.69 -2.47 8.66
N ALA A 83 -1.71 -2.91 7.40
CA ALA A 83 -0.51 -3.26 6.64
C ALA A 83 0.43 -2.07 6.38
N ASN A 84 -0.04 -0.83 6.56
CA ASN A 84 0.77 0.39 6.40
C ASN A 84 1.21 0.96 7.77
N ARG A 85 1.51 0.08 8.74
CA ARG A 85 2.09 0.37 10.04
C ARG A 85 3.25 -0.60 10.33
N THR A 86 4.15 -0.22 11.25
CA THR A 86 5.19 -1.14 11.75
C THR A 86 4.62 -2.09 12.80
N LEU A 87 5.31 -3.22 13.02
CA LEU A 87 4.91 -4.21 14.02
C LEU A 87 5.00 -3.67 15.46
N ASP A 88 5.87 -2.71 15.70
CA ASP A 88 6.05 -2.03 16.99
C ASP A 88 5.13 -0.83 17.20
N ASP A 89 4.37 -0.42 16.15
CA ASP A 89 3.39 0.66 16.22
C ASP A 89 2.03 0.16 16.76
N LEU A 90 2.07 -0.46 17.93
CA LEU A 90 0.95 -1.08 18.62
C LEU A 90 0.66 -0.35 19.93
N ASP A 91 -0.63 -0.09 20.22
CA ASP A 91 -1.05 0.52 21.46
C ASP A 91 -1.01 -0.49 22.62
N PRO A 92 -0.13 -0.34 23.62
CA PRO A 92 -0.08 -1.24 24.77
C PRO A 92 -1.36 -1.23 25.60
N ALA A 93 -2.14 -0.14 25.57
CA ALA A 93 -3.40 -0.05 26.31
C ALA A 93 -4.48 -1.00 25.76
N LEU A 94 -4.34 -1.43 24.51
CA LEU A 94 -5.24 -2.39 23.86
C LEU A 94 -5.02 -3.83 24.35
N LEU A 95 -3.86 -4.14 24.95
CA LEU A 95 -3.43 -5.51 25.26
C LEU A 95 -3.80 -5.93 26.68
N GLU A 96 -4.10 -7.22 26.88
CA GLU A 96 -4.33 -7.83 28.20
C GLU A 96 -3.02 -8.02 28.99
N ALA A 97 -1.90 -8.22 28.28
CA ALA A 97 -0.58 -8.44 28.86
C ALA A 97 0.49 -7.65 28.07
N PRO A 98 1.68 -7.41 28.64
CA PRO A 98 2.76 -6.76 27.96
C PRO A 98 3.15 -7.45 26.64
N TRP A 99 3.42 -6.65 25.60
CA TRP A 99 3.97 -7.17 24.34
C TRP A 99 5.39 -7.69 24.55
N PRO A 100 5.80 -8.82 23.92
CA PRO A 100 7.10 -9.46 24.22
C PRO A 100 8.33 -8.67 23.76
N THR A 101 8.17 -7.69 22.87
CA THR A 101 9.25 -6.83 22.37
C THR A 101 8.94 -5.36 22.63
N PRO A 102 9.94 -4.46 22.63
CA PRO A 102 9.71 -3.03 22.76
C PRO A 102 8.71 -2.50 21.70
N LEU A 103 7.80 -1.63 22.13
CA LEU A 103 6.85 -0.95 21.26
C LEU A 103 7.28 0.51 21.06
N ALA A 104 6.96 1.07 19.88
CA ALA A 104 7.21 2.45 19.50
C ALA A 104 5.93 3.11 18.96
N PRO A 105 4.89 3.35 19.80
CA PRO A 105 3.61 3.89 19.37
C PRO A 105 3.76 5.27 18.75
N SER A 106 3.35 5.39 17.49
CA SER A 106 3.31 6.66 16.76
C SER A 106 2.20 7.59 17.30
N GLU A 107 2.16 8.83 16.82
CA GLU A 107 1.05 9.74 17.08
C GLU A 107 -0.30 9.15 16.60
N LYS A 108 -0.30 8.48 15.45
CA LYS A 108 -1.50 7.80 14.92
C LYS A 108 -1.99 6.71 15.88
N THR A 109 -1.09 5.96 16.48
CA THR A 109 -1.42 4.92 17.47
C THR A 109 -2.01 5.51 18.73
N ARG A 110 -1.50 6.65 19.22
CA ARG A 110 -2.07 7.37 20.36
C ARG A 110 -3.49 7.84 20.08
N LEU A 111 -3.80 8.20 18.84
CA LEU A 111 -5.16 8.53 18.36
C LEU A 111 -6.04 7.29 18.14
N GLY A 112 -5.50 6.07 18.26
CA GLY A 112 -6.24 4.82 18.10
C GLY A 112 -6.12 4.17 16.73
N TYR A 113 -5.17 4.59 15.88
CA TYR A 113 -4.97 4.14 14.48
C TYR A 113 -3.59 3.50 14.26
N GLY A 114 -3.17 2.63 15.19
CA GLY A 114 -1.91 1.88 15.11
C GLY A 114 -2.01 0.63 14.25
N LEU A 115 -1.08 -0.31 14.46
CA LEU A 115 -1.07 -1.62 13.81
C LEU A 115 -2.40 -2.36 13.96
N ILE A 116 -2.96 -2.34 15.16
CA ILE A 116 -4.34 -2.75 15.45
C ILE A 116 -5.10 -1.49 15.83
N TRP A 117 -6.16 -1.17 15.10
CA TRP A 117 -6.96 0.00 15.41
C TRP A 117 -7.75 -0.20 16.69
N ARG A 118 -7.59 0.73 17.63
CA ARG A 118 -8.35 0.77 18.87
C ARG A 118 -9.71 1.45 18.69
N ASN A 119 -9.77 2.49 17.86
CA ASN A 119 -10.93 3.33 17.69
C ASN A 119 -11.37 3.42 16.22
N VAL A 120 -12.67 3.59 15.95
CA VAL A 120 -13.20 3.92 14.62
C VAL A 120 -13.17 5.43 14.34
N ASN A 121 -13.22 6.24 15.40
CA ASN A 121 -13.11 7.69 15.41
C ASN A 121 -12.50 8.12 16.76
N ALA A 122 -12.40 9.42 17.01
CA ALA A 122 -11.74 9.95 18.22
C ALA A 122 -12.28 9.38 19.56
N THR A 123 -13.54 8.94 19.61
CA THR A 123 -14.22 8.59 20.86
C THR A 123 -14.82 7.20 20.92
N THR A 124 -14.90 6.48 19.79
CA THR A 124 -15.61 5.21 19.71
C THR A 124 -14.64 4.03 19.62
N PRO A 125 -14.47 3.25 20.70
CA PRO A 125 -13.59 2.08 20.70
C PRO A 125 -14.17 0.96 19.83
N ILE A 126 -13.30 0.25 19.12
CA ILE A 126 -13.68 -0.91 18.30
C ILE A 126 -14.02 -2.12 19.18
N TYR A 127 -13.32 -2.29 20.29
CA TYR A 127 -13.44 -3.46 21.16
C TYR A 127 -14.03 -3.09 22.51
N ALA A 128 -14.89 -3.96 23.05
CA ALA A 128 -15.38 -3.89 24.44
C ALA A 128 -14.45 -4.62 25.42
N ARG A 129 -13.31 -5.11 24.97
CA ARG A 129 -12.32 -5.89 25.73
C ARG A 129 -10.89 -5.52 25.33
N LYS A 130 -9.95 -5.88 26.15
CA LYS A 130 -8.54 -5.95 25.76
C LYS A 130 -8.30 -7.18 24.88
N LEU A 131 -7.26 -7.14 24.07
CA LEU A 131 -6.89 -8.23 23.17
C LEU A 131 -5.78 -9.08 23.80
N PRO A 132 -5.92 -10.42 23.79
CA PRO A 132 -4.81 -11.30 24.11
C PRO A 132 -3.64 -11.09 23.15
N VAL A 133 -2.42 -11.14 23.66
CA VAL A 133 -1.19 -11.06 22.84
C VAL A 133 -1.21 -12.12 21.72
N ALA A 134 -1.64 -13.34 22.04
CA ALA A 134 -1.75 -14.43 21.07
C ALA A 134 -2.72 -14.14 19.92
N GLU A 135 -3.78 -13.35 20.16
CA GLU A 135 -4.72 -12.92 19.12
C GLU A 135 -4.05 -11.95 18.14
N VAL A 136 -3.33 -10.94 18.64
CA VAL A 136 -2.60 -9.99 17.81
C VAL A 136 -1.51 -10.69 17.00
N GLN A 137 -0.75 -11.60 17.62
CA GLN A 137 0.24 -12.42 16.91
C GLN A 137 -0.37 -13.29 15.82
N ARG A 138 -1.59 -13.82 16.03
CA ARG A 138 -2.31 -14.58 15.01
C ARG A 138 -2.68 -13.69 13.81
N ARG A 139 -3.18 -12.46 14.05
CA ARG A 139 -3.48 -11.48 12.99
C ARG A 139 -2.22 -11.13 12.18
N ILE A 140 -1.10 -10.94 12.86
CA ILE A 140 0.20 -10.69 12.21
C ILE A 140 0.57 -11.85 11.29
N ARG A 141 0.57 -13.09 11.80
CA ARG A 141 0.95 -14.27 11.00
C ARG A 141 -0.02 -14.55 9.85
N ARG A 142 -1.31 -14.26 10.02
CA ARG A 142 -2.34 -14.60 9.03
C ARG A 142 -2.48 -13.56 7.92
N CYS A 143 -2.31 -12.28 8.25
CA CYS A 143 -2.61 -11.19 7.33
C CYS A 143 -1.37 -10.33 7.03
N TYR A 144 -0.74 -9.79 8.06
CA TYR A 144 0.34 -8.82 7.91
C TYR A 144 1.60 -9.43 7.27
N GLN A 145 2.14 -10.49 7.85
CA GLN A 145 3.36 -11.13 7.35
C GLN A 145 3.23 -11.61 5.91
N PRO A 146 2.20 -12.40 5.53
CA PRO A 146 2.05 -12.86 4.15
C PRO A 146 1.92 -11.71 3.15
N TYR A 147 1.22 -10.62 3.50
CA TYR A 147 1.10 -9.45 2.66
C TYR A 147 2.46 -8.77 2.43
N HIS A 148 3.21 -8.53 3.51
CA HIS A 148 4.52 -7.89 3.44
C HIS A 148 5.56 -8.78 2.72
N GLU A 149 5.53 -10.09 2.92
CA GLU A 149 6.41 -11.05 2.21
C GLU A 149 6.11 -11.04 0.70
N ALA A 150 4.84 -11.02 0.32
CA ALA A 150 4.45 -10.93 -1.10
C ALA A 150 4.89 -9.61 -1.73
N LEU A 151 4.69 -8.47 -1.04
CA LEU A 151 5.12 -7.15 -1.50
C LEU A 151 6.64 -7.08 -1.63
N ALA A 152 7.37 -7.51 -0.60
CA ALA A 152 8.83 -7.54 -0.61
C ALA A 152 9.37 -8.41 -1.76
N THR A 153 8.80 -9.61 -1.95
CA THR A 153 9.17 -10.51 -3.05
C THR A 153 8.94 -9.85 -4.42
N ALA A 154 7.80 -9.19 -4.62
CA ALA A 154 7.50 -8.50 -5.87
C ALA A 154 8.49 -7.34 -6.12
N ILE A 155 8.81 -6.54 -5.11
CA ILE A 155 9.79 -5.43 -5.19
C ILE A 155 11.19 -5.96 -5.51
N GLU A 156 11.67 -6.97 -4.76
CA GLU A 156 13.01 -7.54 -4.96
C GLU A 156 13.15 -8.20 -6.33
N HIS A 157 12.15 -8.99 -6.74
CA HIS A 157 12.15 -9.65 -8.06
C HIS A 157 12.19 -8.62 -9.18
N THR A 158 11.34 -7.59 -9.11
CA THR A 158 11.28 -6.52 -10.10
C THR A 158 12.61 -5.74 -10.15
N HIS A 159 13.15 -5.37 -8.98
CA HIS A 159 14.43 -4.68 -8.90
C HIS A 159 15.58 -5.54 -9.47
N ALA A 160 15.64 -6.83 -9.15
CA ALA A 160 16.66 -7.73 -9.69
C ALA A 160 16.56 -7.88 -11.21
N GLN A 161 15.34 -7.92 -11.76
CA GLN A 161 15.11 -8.06 -13.20
C GLN A 161 15.48 -6.82 -14.01
N PHE A 162 15.21 -5.62 -13.48
CA PHE A 162 15.31 -4.37 -14.23
C PHE A 162 16.42 -3.43 -13.74
N GLY A 163 17.05 -3.71 -12.60
CA GLY A 163 18.02 -2.82 -11.95
C GLY A 163 17.37 -1.61 -11.28
N ALA A 164 16.06 -1.50 -11.36
CA ALA A 164 15.25 -0.45 -10.74
C ALA A 164 13.83 -0.96 -10.46
N VAL A 165 13.12 -0.33 -9.53
CA VAL A 165 11.70 -0.57 -9.28
C VAL A 165 11.00 0.74 -8.92
N TRP A 166 9.80 0.93 -9.48
CA TRP A 166 8.87 1.95 -9.06
C TRP A 166 7.69 1.28 -8.37
N HIS A 167 7.31 1.83 -7.24
CA HIS A 167 6.23 1.33 -6.41
C HIS A 167 5.16 2.41 -6.26
N LEU A 168 3.90 2.08 -6.57
CA LEU A 168 2.74 2.90 -6.28
C LEU A 168 1.98 2.30 -5.10
N ASN A 169 1.93 3.02 -4.00
CA ASN A 169 1.15 2.66 -2.83
C ASN A 169 -0.21 3.36 -2.92
N LEU A 170 -1.27 2.58 -3.17
CA LEU A 170 -2.58 3.04 -3.62
C LEU A 170 -3.55 3.17 -2.45
N HIS A 171 -4.08 4.38 -2.27
CA HIS A 171 -4.98 4.73 -1.17
C HIS A 171 -6.14 5.60 -1.61
N SER A 172 -7.07 5.82 -0.69
CA SER A 172 -8.08 6.86 -0.82
C SER A 172 -8.27 7.65 0.47
N MET A 173 -8.60 8.92 0.32
CA MET A 173 -8.83 9.83 1.44
C MET A 173 -10.30 10.27 1.51
N PRO A 174 -10.85 10.45 2.73
CA PRO A 174 -12.19 10.97 2.91
C PRO A 174 -12.26 12.45 2.52
N ASN A 175 -13.45 12.89 2.10
CA ASN A 175 -13.67 14.29 1.71
C ASN A 175 -13.37 15.31 2.81
N ASN A 176 -13.50 14.90 4.07
CA ASN A 176 -13.18 15.71 5.26
C ASN A 176 -11.78 15.45 5.82
N ALA A 177 -10.79 15.14 4.97
CA ALA A 177 -9.43 14.79 5.41
C ALA A 177 -8.77 15.93 6.21
N TYR A 178 -8.91 17.18 5.79
CA TYR A 178 -8.38 18.34 6.54
C TYR A 178 -9.00 18.46 7.93
N GLU A 179 -10.33 18.31 8.02
CA GLU A 179 -11.05 18.36 9.29
C GLU A 179 -10.58 17.23 10.24
N ARG A 180 -10.49 16.00 9.72
CA ARG A 180 -10.00 14.84 10.51
C ARG A 180 -8.57 15.00 11.02
N LEU A 181 -7.75 15.70 10.25
CA LEU A 181 -6.35 15.98 10.62
C LEU A 181 -6.18 17.30 11.36
N GLN A 182 -7.28 18.04 11.61
CA GLN A 182 -7.26 19.36 12.25
C GLN A 182 -6.35 20.36 11.52
N ILE A 183 -6.28 20.24 10.19
CA ILE A 183 -5.50 21.12 9.31
C ILE A 183 -6.41 22.24 8.83
N GLN A 184 -5.99 23.49 9.07
CA GLN A 184 -6.60 24.65 8.41
C GLN A 184 -5.93 24.83 7.05
N SER A 185 -6.72 24.88 5.99
CA SER A 185 -6.25 25.09 4.62
C SER A 185 -7.11 26.15 3.93
N GLU A 186 -6.46 27.08 3.25
CA GLU A 186 -7.12 28.06 2.40
C GLU A 186 -7.58 27.46 1.06
N HIS A 187 -7.07 26.27 0.72
CA HIS A 187 -7.41 25.57 -0.51
C HIS A 187 -8.31 24.37 -0.24
N PRO A 188 -9.24 24.06 -1.16
CA PRO A 188 -10.02 22.85 -1.06
C PRO A 188 -9.12 21.60 -1.15
N LEU A 189 -9.59 20.48 -0.57
CA LEU A 189 -8.90 19.20 -0.70
C LEU A 189 -8.81 18.79 -2.17
N ALA A 190 -7.60 18.51 -2.64
CA ALA A 190 -7.38 18.10 -4.02
C ALA A 190 -8.02 16.72 -4.32
N ASP A 191 -8.30 16.44 -5.59
CA ASP A 191 -8.83 15.14 -6.03
C ASP A 191 -7.81 14.03 -5.84
N PHE A 192 -6.53 14.34 -6.04
CA PHE A 192 -5.40 13.43 -5.79
C PHE A 192 -4.35 14.10 -4.91
N VAL A 193 -3.76 13.31 -4.03
CA VAL A 193 -2.56 13.71 -3.27
C VAL A 193 -1.45 12.70 -3.54
N LEU A 194 -0.31 13.21 -4.00
CA LEU A 194 0.91 12.45 -4.24
C LEU A 194 1.85 12.63 -3.03
N GLY A 195 2.13 11.53 -2.33
CA GLY A 195 2.99 11.52 -1.16
C GLY A 195 4.33 10.85 -1.48
N ASP A 196 5.41 11.62 -1.45
CA ASP A 196 6.78 11.15 -1.67
C ASP A 196 7.71 11.50 -0.51
N ARG A 197 7.12 11.82 0.67
CA ARG A 197 7.82 12.23 1.89
C ARG A 197 8.79 13.38 1.66
N ASP A 198 8.27 14.44 1.01
CA ASP A 198 9.02 15.64 0.66
C ASP A 198 10.25 15.30 -0.23
N SER A 199 10.02 14.55 -1.31
CA SER A 199 11.00 14.14 -2.34
C SER A 199 12.10 13.19 -1.82
N THR A 200 11.82 12.42 -0.76
CA THR A 200 12.81 11.48 -0.21
C THR A 200 12.64 10.04 -0.67
N THR A 201 11.45 9.65 -1.15
CA THR A 201 11.13 8.25 -1.48
C THR A 201 10.97 7.97 -2.97
N CYS A 202 10.86 9.00 -3.80
CA CYS A 202 10.67 8.84 -5.24
C CYS A 202 11.51 9.88 -6.02
N GLU A 203 11.90 9.55 -7.25
CA GLU A 203 12.55 10.52 -8.14
C GLU A 203 11.55 11.60 -8.58
N PRO A 204 11.96 12.89 -8.63
CA PRO A 204 11.05 13.98 -8.98
C PRO A 204 10.40 13.82 -10.37
N ALA A 205 11.16 13.35 -11.37
CA ALA A 205 10.65 13.18 -12.73
C ALA A 205 9.45 12.22 -12.83
N PHE A 206 9.45 11.15 -12.02
CA PHE A 206 8.32 10.22 -11.97
C PHE A 206 7.09 10.85 -11.28
N VAL A 207 7.31 11.60 -10.20
CA VAL A 207 6.23 12.32 -9.51
C VAL A 207 5.63 13.38 -10.43
N ASP A 208 6.48 14.13 -11.16
CA ASP A 208 6.06 15.13 -12.16
C ASP A 208 5.20 14.49 -13.25
N LEU A 209 5.60 13.33 -13.77
CA LEU A 209 4.84 12.58 -14.77
C LEU A 209 3.44 12.24 -14.25
N VAL A 210 3.34 11.63 -13.07
CA VAL A 210 2.05 11.20 -12.49
C VAL A 210 1.15 12.42 -12.27
N GLU A 211 1.71 13.51 -11.73
CA GLU A 211 0.96 14.75 -11.53
C GLU A 211 0.45 15.34 -12.84
N GLN A 212 1.30 15.44 -13.86
CA GLN A 212 0.94 15.98 -15.17
C GLN A 212 -0.16 15.14 -15.84
N GLU A 213 -0.05 13.83 -15.80
CA GLU A 213 -1.04 12.91 -16.37
C GLU A 213 -2.42 13.02 -15.69
N LEU A 214 -2.44 13.20 -14.36
CA LEU A 214 -3.68 13.44 -13.61
C LEU A 214 -4.27 14.83 -13.94
N LYS A 215 -3.45 15.88 -13.96
CA LYS A 215 -3.87 17.23 -14.31
C LYS A 215 -4.39 17.33 -15.74
N ALA A 216 -3.78 16.64 -16.70
CA ALA A 216 -4.22 16.60 -18.10
C ALA A 216 -5.62 15.98 -18.26
N ARG A 217 -6.07 15.17 -17.30
CA ARG A 217 -7.42 14.60 -17.22
C ARG A 217 -8.41 15.47 -16.44
N GLY A 218 -7.99 16.66 -16.00
CA GLY A 218 -8.84 17.62 -15.32
C GLY A 218 -8.89 17.50 -13.80
N TYR A 219 -8.08 16.64 -13.19
CA TYR A 219 -8.03 16.49 -11.73
C TYR A 219 -7.16 17.54 -11.06
N THR A 220 -7.56 17.95 -9.87
CA THR A 220 -6.71 18.75 -8.99
C THR A 220 -5.73 17.82 -8.24
N VAL A 221 -4.45 18.22 -8.21
CA VAL A 221 -3.38 17.41 -7.59
C VAL A 221 -2.59 18.25 -6.60
N ALA A 222 -2.38 17.73 -5.40
CA ALA A 222 -1.48 18.27 -4.39
C ALA A 222 -0.33 17.30 -4.10
N ARG A 223 0.83 17.84 -3.65
CA ARG A 223 1.96 17.02 -3.19
C ARG A 223 2.11 17.14 -1.69
N ASN A 224 2.23 16.00 -1.02
CA ASN A 224 2.52 15.91 0.42
C ASN A 224 1.54 16.67 1.33
N ASN A 225 0.38 17.06 0.85
CA ASN A 225 -0.63 17.78 1.60
C ASN A 225 -2.05 17.27 1.33
N PRO A 226 -2.74 16.67 2.32
CA PRO A 226 -2.32 16.48 3.72
C PRO A 226 -1.49 15.22 3.99
N TYR A 227 -1.36 14.31 3.00
CA TYR A 227 -0.72 13.01 3.17
C TYR A 227 0.64 12.95 2.47
N LYS A 228 1.71 12.78 3.28
CA LYS A 228 3.09 12.68 2.78
C LYS A 228 3.52 11.25 2.48
N GLY A 229 2.70 10.28 2.89
CA GLY A 229 3.06 8.87 2.92
C GLY A 229 3.67 8.42 4.25
N VAL A 230 3.49 7.14 4.54
CA VAL A 230 3.89 6.54 5.82
C VAL A 230 4.83 5.34 5.62
N GLN A 231 4.58 4.24 6.30
CA GLN A 231 5.54 3.15 6.50
C GLN A 231 5.99 2.47 5.21
N LEU A 232 5.06 2.04 4.36
CA LEU A 232 5.42 1.28 3.15
C LEU A 232 6.34 2.07 2.22
N ILE A 233 5.99 3.33 1.92
CA ILE A 233 6.84 4.12 1.04
C ILE A 233 8.18 4.51 1.69
N ALA A 234 8.24 4.64 3.02
CA ALA A 234 9.47 4.92 3.74
C ALA A 234 10.45 3.72 3.71
N GLN A 235 9.92 2.50 3.77
CA GLN A 235 10.72 1.28 3.70
C GLN A 235 11.22 0.98 2.29
N ILE A 236 10.35 1.13 1.29
CA ILE A 236 10.65 0.76 -0.09
C ILE A 236 11.46 1.85 -0.80
N GLY A 237 11.10 3.13 -0.58
CA GLY A 237 11.67 4.27 -1.28
C GLY A 237 13.12 4.55 -0.87
N GLN A 238 14.04 4.19 -1.74
CA GLN A 238 15.48 4.44 -1.64
C GLN A 238 16.00 4.85 -3.03
N PRO A 239 15.75 6.10 -3.49
CA PRO A 239 16.06 6.52 -4.85
C PRO A 239 17.53 6.32 -5.23
N GLY A 240 18.46 6.51 -4.29
CA GLY A 240 19.89 6.23 -4.49
C GLY A 240 20.21 4.76 -4.80
N ARG A 241 19.28 3.83 -4.53
CA ARG A 241 19.36 2.41 -4.89
C ARG A 241 18.40 2.03 -6.01
N GLN A 242 17.89 3.01 -6.75
CA GLN A 242 16.92 2.79 -7.82
C GLN A 242 15.61 2.12 -7.33
N ARG A 243 15.20 2.44 -6.13
CA ARG A 243 13.93 2.04 -5.54
C ARG A 243 13.11 3.29 -5.30
N HIS A 244 12.09 3.49 -6.10
CA HIS A 244 11.21 4.64 -6.05
C HIS A 244 9.86 4.22 -5.49
N SER A 245 9.30 5.01 -4.58
CA SER A 245 8.01 4.70 -3.97
C SER A 245 7.19 5.96 -3.80
N LEU A 246 5.97 5.95 -4.34
CA LEU A 246 5.04 7.06 -4.36
C LEU A 246 3.69 6.61 -3.81
N GLN A 247 3.17 7.30 -2.79
CA GLN A 247 1.79 7.12 -2.34
C GLN A 247 0.85 7.94 -3.21
N VAL A 248 -0.27 7.33 -3.61
CA VAL A 248 -1.34 8.00 -4.37
C VAL A 248 -2.63 7.91 -3.57
N GLU A 249 -3.13 9.06 -3.12
CA GLU A 249 -4.41 9.19 -2.42
C GLU A 249 -5.47 9.73 -3.37
N ILE A 250 -6.61 9.06 -3.47
CA ILE A 250 -7.75 9.47 -4.28
C ILE A 250 -8.85 9.97 -3.37
N ARG A 251 -9.38 11.18 -3.62
CA ARG A 251 -10.52 11.70 -2.86
C ARG A 251 -11.77 10.90 -3.16
N ARG A 252 -12.35 10.26 -2.13
CA ARG A 252 -13.43 9.27 -2.27
C ARG A 252 -14.64 9.71 -3.06
N PRO A 253 -15.19 10.96 -2.89
CA PRO A 253 -16.40 11.37 -3.62
C PRO A 253 -16.27 11.39 -5.15
N ILE A 254 -15.05 11.38 -5.70
CA ILE A 254 -14.90 11.37 -7.17
C ILE A 254 -15.21 10.00 -7.78
N TYR A 255 -15.21 8.91 -6.98
CA TYR A 255 -15.45 7.57 -7.49
C TYR A 255 -16.47 6.74 -6.67
N MET A 256 -16.83 7.17 -5.46
CA MET A 256 -17.82 6.47 -4.63
C MET A 256 -18.62 7.40 -3.74
N ASP A 257 -19.77 6.93 -3.26
CA ASP A 257 -20.50 7.53 -2.15
C ASP A 257 -19.88 7.07 -0.82
N GLU A 258 -19.48 8.02 0.04
CA GLU A 258 -18.78 7.70 1.29
C GLU A 258 -19.68 7.08 2.36
N VAL A 259 -20.99 7.21 2.27
CA VAL A 259 -21.97 6.68 3.25
C VAL A 259 -22.35 5.25 2.87
N SER A 260 -22.82 5.05 1.64
CA SER A 260 -23.25 3.73 1.16
C SER A 260 -22.08 2.83 0.77
N ARG A 261 -20.92 3.40 0.47
CA ARG A 261 -19.75 2.71 -0.10
C ARG A 261 -19.98 2.14 -1.49
N GLU A 262 -21.00 2.60 -2.17
CA GLU A 262 -21.29 2.21 -3.54
C GLU A 262 -20.50 3.06 -4.53
N ARG A 263 -20.25 2.51 -5.71
CA ARG A 263 -19.60 3.22 -6.80
C ARG A 263 -20.46 4.41 -7.24
N SER A 264 -19.84 5.56 -7.45
CA SER A 264 -20.51 6.71 -8.03
C SER A 264 -20.73 6.52 -9.54
N ALA A 265 -21.56 7.38 -10.14
CA ALA A 265 -21.74 7.41 -11.59
C ALA A 265 -20.43 7.73 -12.35
N GLN A 266 -19.45 8.33 -11.69
CA GLN A 266 -18.15 8.67 -12.26
C GLN A 266 -17.12 7.54 -12.15
N PHE A 267 -17.41 6.45 -11.42
CA PHE A 267 -16.45 5.38 -11.15
C PHE A 267 -15.76 4.87 -12.42
N ASP A 268 -16.52 4.54 -13.45
CA ASP A 268 -15.97 3.99 -14.70
C ASP A 268 -15.15 5.04 -15.48
N ALA A 269 -15.46 6.32 -15.35
CA ALA A 269 -14.67 7.39 -15.95
C ALA A 269 -13.32 7.53 -15.23
N VAL A 270 -13.33 7.60 -13.91
CA VAL A 270 -12.08 7.63 -13.09
C VAL A 270 -11.22 6.40 -13.37
N GLN A 271 -11.82 5.22 -13.46
CA GLN A 271 -11.10 3.98 -13.75
C GLN A 271 -10.41 4.02 -15.13
N ARG A 272 -11.10 4.52 -16.17
CA ARG A 272 -10.50 4.71 -17.50
C ARG A 272 -9.36 5.74 -17.47
N ASP A 273 -9.54 6.84 -16.76
CA ASP A 273 -8.52 7.88 -16.63
C ASP A 273 -7.25 7.32 -15.95
N LEU A 274 -7.41 6.54 -14.88
CA LEU A 274 -6.30 5.88 -14.19
C LEU A 274 -5.62 4.80 -15.06
N SER A 275 -6.38 4.11 -15.90
CA SER A 275 -5.81 3.21 -16.91
C SER A 275 -4.90 3.98 -17.88
N GLY A 276 -5.33 5.16 -18.35
CA GLY A 276 -4.50 6.03 -19.18
C GLY A 276 -3.26 6.59 -18.45
N VAL A 277 -3.35 6.86 -17.14
CA VAL A 277 -2.17 7.20 -16.31
C VAL A 277 -1.19 6.03 -16.26
N LEU A 278 -1.68 4.80 -16.04
CA LEU A 278 -0.84 3.60 -16.05
C LEU A 278 -0.14 3.37 -17.40
N GLU A 279 -0.83 3.63 -18.52
CA GLU A 279 -0.22 3.55 -19.85
C GLU A 279 0.91 4.57 -20.05
N ALA A 280 0.73 5.79 -19.55
CA ALA A 280 1.77 6.82 -19.60
C ALA A 280 2.98 6.45 -18.74
N ILE A 281 2.74 5.95 -17.53
CA ILE A 281 3.77 5.40 -16.65
C ILE A 281 4.51 4.25 -17.34
N ALA A 282 3.80 3.33 -17.97
CA ALA A 282 4.42 2.20 -18.65
C ALA A 282 5.32 2.62 -19.82
N ARG A 283 4.93 3.64 -20.59
CA ARG A 283 5.80 4.22 -21.65
C ARG A 283 7.07 4.79 -21.04
N TYR A 284 6.94 5.64 -20.03
CA TYR A 284 8.07 6.24 -19.32
C TYR A 284 9.05 5.17 -18.80
N LEU A 285 8.54 4.13 -18.15
CA LEU A 285 9.37 3.08 -17.56
C LEU A 285 10.07 2.21 -18.61
N ARG A 286 9.42 1.94 -19.76
CA ARG A 286 10.05 1.21 -20.87
C ARG A 286 11.20 2.00 -21.48
N GLU A 287 11.02 3.30 -21.70
CA GLU A 287 12.05 4.19 -22.23
C GLU A 287 13.26 4.28 -21.28
N HIS A 288 13.03 4.46 -19.98
CA HIS A 288 14.07 4.52 -18.96
C HIS A 288 14.82 3.19 -18.77
N SER A 289 14.13 2.05 -18.90
CA SER A 289 14.75 0.73 -18.83
C SER A 289 15.59 0.41 -20.07
N ALA A 290 15.21 0.89 -21.25
CA ALA A 290 15.96 0.71 -22.49
C ALA A 290 17.28 1.50 -22.47
N VAL A 291 17.24 2.76 -22.01
CA VAL A 291 18.43 3.62 -21.88
C VAL A 291 19.47 3.00 -20.93
N ARG A 292 19.01 2.40 -19.82
CA ARG A 292 19.91 1.74 -18.85
C ARG A 292 20.58 0.50 -19.40
N ARG A 293 19.87 -0.32 -20.20
CA ARG A 293 20.45 -1.50 -20.86
C ARG A 293 21.51 -1.12 -21.91
N SER A 294 21.31 -0.02 -22.62
CA SER A 294 22.28 0.47 -23.62
C SER A 294 23.49 1.17 -23.00
N GLY A 295 23.39 1.71 -21.78
CA GLY A 295 24.49 2.34 -21.05
C GLY A 295 25.37 1.36 -20.25
N SER A 296 24.92 0.12 -20.01
CA SER A 296 25.65 -0.92 -19.27
C SER A 296 26.32 -1.90 -20.20
N THR A 297 27.36 -1.47 -20.92
CA THR A 297 28.26 -2.36 -21.70
C THR A 297 29.41 -2.94 -20.85
N ALA A 298 29.38 -2.84 -19.55
CA ALA A 298 30.28 -3.56 -18.65
C ALA A 298 29.56 -4.83 -18.13
N GLN A 299 29.87 -5.97 -18.75
CA GLN A 299 29.55 -7.26 -18.17
C GLN A 299 30.27 -7.38 -16.82
N PRO A 300 29.63 -7.73 -15.72
CA PRO A 300 30.35 -8.20 -14.55
C PRO A 300 30.94 -9.57 -14.88
N GLU A 301 32.29 -9.65 -14.95
CA GLU A 301 32.97 -10.93 -14.88
C GLU A 301 32.60 -11.62 -13.55
N PHE A 302 31.84 -12.70 -13.64
CA PHE A 302 31.64 -13.58 -12.51
C PHE A 302 32.98 -14.28 -12.22
N PRO A 303 33.56 -14.19 -11.02
CA PRO A 303 34.69 -14.99 -10.65
C PRO A 303 34.32 -16.47 -10.77
N GLN A 304 35.02 -17.21 -11.62
CA GLN A 304 34.87 -18.65 -11.74
C GLN A 304 35.16 -19.27 -10.36
N ALA A 305 34.22 -20.03 -9.82
CA ALA A 305 34.43 -20.80 -8.61
C ALA A 305 35.60 -21.77 -8.80
N ALA A 306 36.62 -21.67 -7.96
CA ALA A 306 37.70 -22.61 -7.91
C ALA A 306 37.16 -24.02 -7.61
N PRO A 307 37.71 -25.09 -8.23
CA PRO A 307 37.24 -26.45 -7.99
C PRO A 307 37.54 -26.86 -6.52
N VAL A 308 36.50 -27.30 -5.81
CA VAL A 308 36.60 -27.86 -4.48
C VAL A 308 37.35 -29.19 -4.59
N ALA A 309 38.52 -29.29 -3.96
CA ALA A 309 39.25 -30.55 -3.83
C ALA A 309 38.48 -31.56 -2.96
N PRO A 310 38.46 -32.87 -3.30
CA PRO A 310 37.77 -33.87 -2.50
C PRO A 310 38.50 -34.11 -1.18
N HIS A 311 37.78 -33.97 -0.05
CA HIS A 311 38.27 -34.39 1.24
C HIS A 311 38.45 -35.92 1.27
N ALA A 312 39.70 -36.37 1.41
CA ALA A 312 40.05 -37.76 1.71
C ALA A 312 39.56 -38.11 3.11
N ILE A 313 38.73 -39.14 3.19
CA ILE A 313 38.40 -39.84 4.45
C ILE A 313 39.59 -40.75 4.75
N ALA A 314 40.26 -40.52 5.83
CA ALA A 314 41.27 -41.42 6.38
C ALA A 314 40.66 -42.37 7.43
N PRO A 315 41.20 -43.58 7.63
CA PRO A 315 40.58 -44.76 8.23
C PRO A 315 40.31 -44.68 9.72
#